data_805789006a647400864a85a8f0dd1850
#
_entry.id   805789006a647400864a85a8f0dd1850
#
_cell.length_a   1.000
_cell.length_b   1.000
_cell.length_c   1.000
_cell.angle_alpha   90.00
_cell.angle_beta   90.00
_cell.angle_gamma   90.00
#
_symmetry.space_group_name_H-M   'P 1'
#
loop_
_entity.id
_entity.type
_entity.pdbx_description
1 polymer ?
#
loop_
_entity_poly.entity_id
_entity_poly.type
_entity_poly.pdbx_seq_one_letter_code
_entity_poly.pdbx_strand_id
1 'polypeptide(L)'
;LADCLGVLEKKVLLVDSDPQANASSGLGVNIDNIKFSTYQLLEHDCDVLDAITSTSSPNVDIVPANIDLVAVEIELVDVENREYMLKNALEQVTDKYDYILIDCAPSLGLLTLNALTAADSLIIPIQCEYFALEGLGKLLNTVKSVQKIHNDRLDIEGLLLTMYDSRLRLSNQVVEEVQNHFNDMVFKTIIQRNVKLGEAPSFGESIINYDVSSCLLYTSDAADEVRR
;
A
#
# COMPACT_ATOMS: atom_id res chain seq x y z
N LEU A 1 -7.32 4.24 0.66
CA LEU A 1 -6.96 4.57 2.04
C LEU A 1 -6.30 5.94 2.13
N ALA A 2 -5.27 6.26 1.31
CA ALA A 2 -4.59 7.55 1.32
C ALA A 2 -5.57 8.72 1.21
N ASP A 3 -6.45 8.67 0.22
CA ASP A 3 -7.44 9.73 -0.01
C ASP A 3 -8.47 9.84 1.13
N CYS A 4 -8.89 8.72 1.73
CA CYS A 4 -9.75 8.74 2.91
C CYS A 4 -9.09 9.47 4.08
N LEU A 5 -7.81 9.23 4.33
CA LEU A 5 -7.05 9.93 5.36
C LEU A 5 -6.88 11.42 5.01
N GLY A 6 -6.61 11.74 3.74
CA GLY A 6 -6.49 13.11 3.27
C GLY A 6 -7.77 13.92 3.44
N VAL A 7 -8.93 13.34 3.15
CA VAL A 7 -10.25 13.96 3.42
C VAL A 7 -10.50 14.17 4.92
N LEU A 8 -9.94 13.31 5.77
CA LEU A 8 -9.94 13.46 7.22
C LEU A 8 -8.85 14.44 7.73
N GLU A 9 -8.37 15.32 6.84
CA GLU A 9 -7.38 16.38 7.13
C GLU A 9 -6.02 15.85 7.61
N LYS A 10 -5.67 14.58 7.28
CA LYS A 10 -4.35 14.02 7.54
C LYS A 10 -3.43 14.30 6.37
N LYS A 11 -2.20 14.70 6.64
CA LYS A 11 -1.15 14.81 5.63
C LYS A 11 -0.62 13.42 5.31
N VAL A 12 -0.78 12.97 4.08
CA VAL A 12 -0.42 11.63 3.65
C VAL A 12 0.60 11.68 2.53
N LEU A 13 1.68 10.93 2.67
CA LEU A 13 2.56 10.58 1.57
C LEU A 13 2.26 9.15 1.13
N LEU A 14 1.90 8.95 -0.12
CA LEU A 14 1.85 7.64 -0.74
C LEU A 14 3.17 7.38 -1.47
N VAL A 15 3.82 6.25 -1.19
CA VAL A 15 5.00 5.80 -1.94
C VAL A 15 4.56 4.61 -2.78
N ASP A 16 4.55 4.79 -4.10
CA ASP A 16 4.27 3.70 -5.02
C ASP A 16 5.56 2.89 -5.24
N SER A 17 5.58 1.67 -4.75
CA SER A 17 6.71 0.72 -4.85
C SER A 17 6.36 -0.49 -5.72
N ASP A 18 5.37 -0.34 -6.61
CA ASP A 18 5.03 -1.33 -7.62
C ASP A 18 5.45 -0.83 -9.02
N PRO A 19 6.28 -1.57 -9.77
CA PRO A 19 6.63 -1.23 -11.16
C PRO A 19 5.44 -1.05 -12.10
N GLN A 20 4.27 -1.60 -11.75
CA GLN A 20 3.04 -1.39 -12.51
C GLN A 20 2.45 0.01 -12.34
N ALA A 21 2.89 0.78 -11.34
CA ALA A 21 2.50 2.16 -11.07
C ALA A 21 0.96 2.36 -10.96
N ASN A 22 0.27 1.37 -10.39
CA ASN A 22 -1.19 1.41 -10.27
C ASN A 22 -1.66 2.49 -9.28
N ALA A 23 -0.92 2.70 -8.20
CA ALA A 23 -1.24 3.75 -7.24
C ALA A 23 -1.01 5.15 -7.85
N SER A 24 0.06 5.32 -8.61
CA SER A 24 0.40 6.55 -9.33
C SER A 24 -0.69 6.91 -10.35
N SER A 25 -1.04 5.96 -11.23
CA SER A 25 -2.08 6.14 -12.24
C SER A 25 -3.46 6.38 -11.61
N GLY A 26 -3.76 5.66 -10.52
CA GLY A 26 -5.04 5.77 -9.79
C GLY A 26 -5.25 7.10 -9.08
N LEU A 27 -4.18 7.88 -8.85
CA LEU A 27 -4.23 9.25 -8.34
C LEU A 27 -4.03 10.32 -9.44
N GLY A 28 -4.10 9.92 -10.70
CA GLY A 28 -4.05 10.83 -11.85
C GLY A 28 -2.64 11.37 -12.17
N VAL A 29 -1.59 10.74 -11.65
CA VAL A 29 -0.23 11.13 -12.00
C VAL A 29 0.08 10.69 -13.43
N ASN A 30 0.49 11.63 -14.26
CA ASN A 30 0.96 11.33 -15.60
C ASN A 30 2.41 10.85 -15.54
N ILE A 31 2.59 9.53 -15.62
CA ILE A 31 3.88 8.84 -15.47
C ILE A 31 4.90 9.30 -16.52
N ASP A 32 4.45 9.65 -17.73
CA ASP A 32 5.33 10.10 -18.81
C ASP A 32 5.99 11.48 -18.53
N ASN A 33 5.42 12.24 -17.60
CA ASN A 33 5.87 13.61 -17.28
C ASN A 33 6.59 13.72 -15.95
N ILE A 34 6.74 12.63 -15.19
CA ILE A 34 7.48 12.66 -13.92
C ILE A 34 8.98 12.81 -14.18
N LYS A 35 9.62 13.61 -13.34
CA LYS A 35 11.08 13.80 -13.40
C LYS A 35 11.81 12.71 -12.60
N PHE A 36 11.30 12.40 -11.43
CA PHE A 36 11.85 11.41 -10.52
C PHE A 36 10.74 10.50 -10.01
N SER A 37 11.07 9.25 -9.78
CA SER A 37 10.19 8.21 -9.29
C SER A 37 10.84 7.46 -8.12
N THR A 38 10.16 6.49 -7.57
CA THR A 38 10.72 5.55 -6.59
C THR A 38 11.97 4.85 -7.12
N TYR A 39 12.10 4.67 -8.44
CA TYR A 39 13.30 4.12 -9.05
C TYR A 39 14.52 5.01 -8.78
N GLN A 40 14.49 6.29 -9.20
CA GLN A 40 15.60 7.24 -8.98
C GLN A 40 15.86 7.47 -7.49
N LEU A 41 14.82 7.41 -6.65
CA LEU A 41 14.97 7.53 -5.21
C LEU A 41 15.80 6.37 -4.63
N LEU A 42 15.54 5.13 -5.07
CA LEU A 42 16.28 3.95 -4.62
C LEU A 42 17.70 3.88 -5.22
N GLU A 43 17.93 4.43 -6.41
CA GLU A 43 19.26 4.56 -7.01
C GLU A 43 20.09 5.72 -6.42
N HIS A 44 19.54 6.51 -5.48
CA HIS A 44 20.13 7.72 -4.94
C HIS A 44 20.43 8.84 -5.98
N ASP A 45 19.71 8.85 -7.10
CA ASP A 45 19.81 9.87 -8.13
C ASP A 45 19.03 11.15 -7.78
N CYS A 46 18.20 11.11 -6.75
CA CYS A 46 17.46 12.25 -6.24
C CYS A 46 17.18 12.13 -4.74
N ASP A 47 16.89 13.27 -4.12
CA ASP A 47 16.33 13.30 -2.76
C ASP A 47 14.81 13.03 -2.79
N VAL A 48 14.27 12.50 -1.69
CA VAL A 48 12.83 12.21 -1.60
C VAL A 48 11.98 13.46 -1.85
N LEU A 49 12.44 14.64 -1.45
CA LEU A 49 11.73 15.90 -1.68
C LEU A 49 11.59 16.26 -3.17
N ASP A 50 12.55 15.85 -3.99
CA ASP A 50 12.51 16.07 -5.44
C ASP A 50 11.57 15.07 -6.15
N ALA A 51 11.37 13.89 -5.56
CA ALA A 51 10.51 12.83 -6.10
C ALA A 51 9.04 13.01 -5.71
N ILE A 52 8.75 13.80 -4.67
CA ILE A 52 7.36 14.03 -4.22
C ILE A 52 6.60 14.86 -5.24
N THR A 53 5.43 14.37 -5.63
CA THR A 53 4.49 15.01 -6.56
C THR A 53 3.15 15.19 -5.86
N SER A 54 2.57 16.40 -5.94
CA SER A 54 1.22 16.66 -5.42
C SER A 54 0.16 16.01 -6.29
N THR A 55 -0.90 15.52 -5.67
CA THR A 55 -2.04 14.89 -6.35
C THR A 55 -3.27 15.81 -6.37
N SER A 56 -4.32 15.38 -7.09
CA SER A 56 -5.63 16.05 -7.01
C SER A 56 -6.41 15.74 -5.72
N SER A 57 -5.98 14.72 -4.97
CA SER A 57 -6.58 14.34 -3.69
C SER A 57 -6.15 15.30 -2.58
N PRO A 58 -7.06 15.76 -1.72
CA PRO A 58 -6.72 16.71 -0.67
C PRO A 58 -5.73 16.09 0.33
N ASN A 59 -4.69 16.84 0.68
CA ASN A 59 -3.67 16.47 1.67
C ASN A 59 -2.92 15.16 1.32
N VAL A 60 -2.88 14.73 0.06
CA VAL A 60 -2.20 13.54 -0.41
C VAL A 60 -1.15 13.92 -1.44
N ASP A 61 0.11 13.66 -1.11
CA ASP A 61 1.23 13.69 -2.04
C ASP A 61 1.66 12.25 -2.37
N ILE A 62 2.42 12.08 -3.47
CA ILE A 62 2.90 10.77 -3.90
C ILE A 62 4.36 10.83 -4.35
N VAL A 63 5.13 9.79 -4.01
CA VAL A 63 6.35 9.41 -4.74
C VAL A 63 5.90 8.38 -5.79
N PRO A 64 5.86 8.74 -7.08
CA PRO A 64 5.31 7.87 -8.11
C PRO A 64 6.28 6.76 -8.50
N ALA A 65 5.74 5.66 -9.04
CA ALA A 65 6.53 4.60 -9.67
C ALA A 65 6.47 4.67 -11.20
N ASN A 66 7.35 3.92 -11.82
CA ASN A 66 7.33 3.61 -13.25
C ASN A 66 7.93 2.21 -13.49
N ILE A 67 7.90 1.76 -14.74
CA ILE A 67 8.37 0.42 -15.11
C ILE A 67 9.87 0.21 -14.86
N ASP A 68 10.68 1.28 -14.84
CA ASP A 68 12.13 1.19 -14.62
C ASP A 68 12.43 0.61 -13.23
N LEU A 69 11.49 0.70 -12.30
CA LEU A 69 11.61 0.14 -10.96
C LEU A 69 11.89 -1.39 -10.96
N VAL A 70 11.58 -2.10 -12.05
CA VAL A 70 11.96 -3.51 -12.24
C VAL A 70 13.48 -3.69 -12.21
N ALA A 71 14.25 -2.71 -12.70
CA ALA A 71 15.70 -2.78 -12.78
C ALA A 71 16.38 -2.79 -11.40
N VAL A 72 15.76 -2.20 -10.39
CA VAL A 72 16.27 -2.10 -9.00
C VAL A 72 16.68 -3.47 -8.44
N GLU A 73 15.93 -4.54 -8.72
CA GLU A 73 16.26 -5.88 -8.24
C GLU A 73 17.59 -6.43 -8.80
N ILE A 74 18.01 -5.92 -9.94
CA ILE A 74 19.26 -6.32 -10.63
C ILE A 74 20.39 -5.35 -10.27
N GLU A 75 20.13 -4.05 -10.34
CA GLU A 75 21.15 -2.99 -10.18
C GLU A 75 21.64 -2.89 -8.73
N LEU A 76 20.77 -3.14 -7.76
CA LEU A 76 21.14 -3.11 -6.35
C LEU A 76 21.71 -4.42 -5.80
N VAL A 77 21.98 -5.45 -6.63
CA VAL A 77 22.45 -6.77 -6.14
C VAL A 77 23.72 -6.66 -5.31
N ASP A 78 24.69 -5.83 -5.73
CA ASP A 78 25.98 -5.68 -5.08
C ASP A 78 26.05 -4.48 -4.11
N VAL A 79 24.92 -3.79 -3.88
CA VAL A 79 24.86 -2.63 -2.99
C VAL A 79 24.72 -3.07 -1.54
N GLU A 80 25.61 -2.61 -0.67
CA GLU A 80 25.54 -2.87 0.77
C GLU A 80 24.31 -2.19 1.38
N ASN A 81 23.62 -2.90 2.30
CA ASN A 81 22.42 -2.42 2.99
C ASN A 81 21.26 -2.02 2.05
N ARG A 82 21.20 -2.63 0.89
CA ARG A 82 20.16 -2.37 -0.13
C ARG A 82 18.73 -2.52 0.39
N GLU A 83 18.54 -3.27 1.47
CA GLU A 83 17.23 -3.49 2.12
C GLU A 83 16.75 -2.27 2.93
N TYR A 84 17.63 -1.28 3.17
CA TYR A 84 17.35 -0.09 3.98
C TYR A 84 17.23 1.20 3.14
N MET A 85 17.36 1.12 1.82
CA MET A 85 17.42 2.30 0.97
C MET A 85 16.17 3.16 1.05
N LEU A 86 14.98 2.53 0.98
CA LEU A 86 13.71 3.23 1.13
C LEU A 86 13.56 3.84 2.52
N LYS A 87 13.92 3.09 3.57
CA LYS A 87 13.89 3.60 4.95
C LYS A 87 14.72 4.87 5.10
N ASN A 88 15.96 4.82 4.64
CA ASN A 88 16.89 5.95 4.75
C ASN A 88 16.40 7.17 3.94
N ALA A 89 15.83 6.93 2.75
CA ALA A 89 15.27 7.99 1.93
C ALA A 89 14.07 8.68 2.60
N LEU A 90 13.19 7.92 3.25
CA LEU A 90 11.98 8.44 3.88
C LEU A 90 12.23 9.17 5.21
N GLU A 91 13.38 8.97 5.88
CA GLU A 91 13.72 9.65 7.15
C GLU A 91 13.59 11.17 7.06
N GLN A 92 13.89 11.78 5.90
CA GLN A 92 13.83 13.23 5.70
C GLN A 92 12.42 13.82 5.72
N VAL A 93 11.39 12.97 5.63
CA VAL A 93 10.00 13.41 5.50
C VAL A 93 9.06 12.86 6.57
N THR A 94 9.54 12.03 7.48
CA THR A 94 8.73 11.43 8.55
C THR A 94 8.00 12.47 9.40
N ASP A 95 8.64 13.62 9.66
CA ASP A 95 8.05 14.71 10.46
C ASP A 95 7.07 15.59 9.66
N LYS A 96 6.97 15.41 8.35
CA LYS A 96 6.15 16.27 7.47
C LYS A 96 4.76 15.70 7.21
N TYR A 97 4.59 14.39 7.38
CA TYR A 97 3.36 13.67 7.12
C TYR A 97 2.85 12.97 8.37
N ASP A 98 1.53 12.91 8.53
CA ASP A 98 0.88 12.14 9.58
C ASP A 98 0.96 10.63 9.28
N TYR A 99 0.93 10.28 7.99
CA TYR A 99 1.04 8.90 7.51
C TYR A 99 1.89 8.82 6.24
N ILE A 100 2.76 7.82 6.18
CA ILE A 100 3.45 7.41 4.96
C ILE A 100 2.93 6.01 4.61
N LEU A 101 2.21 5.89 3.51
CA LEU A 101 1.69 4.63 2.99
C LEU A 101 2.60 4.14 1.88
N ILE A 102 3.04 2.89 1.96
CA ILE A 102 3.88 2.26 0.92
C ILE A 102 3.04 1.21 0.22
N ASP A 103 2.73 1.44 -1.06
CA ASP A 103 2.03 0.46 -1.91
C ASP A 103 3.04 -0.47 -2.57
N CYS A 104 2.91 -1.76 -2.30
CA CYS A 104 3.90 -2.77 -2.67
C CYS A 104 3.34 -3.74 -3.71
N ALA A 105 4.18 -4.15 -4.65
CA ALA A 105 3.89 -5.29 -5.51
C ALA A 105 3.65 -6.58 -4.69
N PRO A 106 2.83 -7.52 -5.19
CA PRO A 106 2.56 -8.79 -4.49
C PRO A 106 3.75 -9.77 -4.51
N SER A 107 4.88 -9.37 -5.09
CA SER A 107 6.13 -10.14 -5.09
C SER A 107 6.83 -10.07 -3.74
N LEU A 108 7.64 -11.08 -3.41
CA LEU A 108 8.47 -11.08 -2.20
C LEU A 108 9.94 -10.76 -2.54
N GLY A 109 10.16 -9.80 -3.44
CA GLY A 109 11.46 -9.34 -3.90
C GLY A 109 12.07 -8.22 -3.05
N LEU A 110 13.13 -7.59 -3.55
CA LEU A 110 13.86 -6.53 -2.87
C LEU A 110 12.99 -5.29 -2.59
N LEU A 111 12.06 -4.95 -3.49
CA LEU A 111 11.14 -3.82 -3.30
C LEU A 111 10.25 -4.04 -2.07
N THR A 112 9.63 -5.21 -1.96
CA THR A 112 8.81 -5.55 -0.79
C THR A 112 9.63 -5.60 0.49
N LEU A 113 10.88 -6.10 0.41
CA LEU A 113 11.79 -6.11 1.55
C LEU A 113 12.14 -4.70 2.03
N ASN A 114 12.39 -3.77 1.10
CA ASN A 114 12.59 -2.35 1.41
C ASN A 114 11.37 -1.74 2.09
N ALA A 115 10.17 -2.00 1.56
CA ALA A 115 8.93 -1.51 2.14
C ALA A 115 8.71 -2.01 3.57
N LEU A 116 8.87 -3.32 3.81
CA LEU A 116 8.73 -3.92 5.15
C LEU A 116 9.82 -3.46 6.12
N THR A 117 11.02 -3.16 5.63
CA THR A 117 12.12 -2.63 6.44
C THR A 117 11.86 -1.17 6.85
N ALA A 118 11.19 -0.40 6.00
CA ALA A 118 10.87 1.00 6.24
C ALA A 118 9.61 1.19 7.11
N ALA A 119 8.64 0.27 7.03
CA ALA A 119 7.33 0.42 7.66
C ALA A 119 7.35 0.18 9.18
N ASP A 120 6.45 0.85 9.90
CA ASP A 120 6.15 0.59 11.30
C ASP A 120 5.14 -0.55 11.45
N SER A 121 4.14 -0.59 10.56
CA SER A 121 3.13 -1.64 10.56
C SER A 121 2.69 -2.01 9.15
N LEU A 122 2.02 -3.15 9.02
CA LEU A 122 1.59 -3.75 7.77
C LEU A 122 0.08 -4.02 7.78
N ILE A 123 -0.64 -3.45 6.82
CA ILE A 123 -2.00 -3.84 6.49
C ILE A 123 -1.96 -4.88 5.36
N ILE A 124 -2.59 -6.03 5.56
CA ILE A 124 -2.62 -7.12 4.58
C ILE A 124 -4.02 -7.21 3.96
N PRO A 125 -4.23 -6.71 2.74
CA PRO A 125 -5.50 -6.91 2.05
C PRO A 125 -5.65 -8.36 1.60
N ILE A 126 -6.80 -8.96 1.93
CA ILE A 126 -7.16 -10.33 1.58
C ILE A 126 -8.41 -10.31 0.70
N GLN A 127 -8.29 -10.73 -0.54
CA GLN A 127 -9.45 -10.91 -1.40
C GLN A 127 -10.25 -12.13 -0.92
N CYS A 128 -11.59 -12.00 -0.85
CA CYS A 128 -12.48 -13.10 -0.46
C CYS A 128 -12.64 -14.12 -1.59
N GLU A 129 -11.51 -14.68 -2.07
CA GLU A 129 -11.38 -15.65 -3.15
C GLU A 129 -10.51 -16.85 -2.74
N TYR A 130 -10.58 -17.95 -3.50
CA TYR A 130 -10.05 -19.26 -3.11
C TYR A 130 -8.55 -19.30 -2.72
N PHE A 131 -7.70 -18.55 -3.41
CA PHE A 131 -6.24 -18.63 -3.18
C PHE A 131 -5.72 -17.68 -2.09
N ALA A 132 -6.59 -16.93 -1.43
CA ALA A 132 -6.19 -15.90 -0.49
C ALA A 132 -5.34 -16.41 0.69
N LEU A 133 -5.69 -17.56 1.24
CA LEU A 133 -5.04 -18.13 2.43
C LEU A 133 -3.67 -18.73 2.14
N GLU A 134 -3.45 -19.28 0.94
CA GLU A 134 -2.14 -19.84 0.57
C GLU A 134 -1.04 -18.77 0.53
N GLY A 135 -1.36 -17.62 -0.06
CA GLY A 135 -0.45 -16.47 -0.13
C GLY A 135 -0.13 -15.88 1.24
N LEU A 136 -1.15 -15.82 2.12
CA LEU A 136 -1.03 -15.26 3.46
C LEU A 136 0.05 -15.98 4.30
N GLY A 137 0.08 -17.31 4.29
CA GLY A 137 1.07 -18.09 5.04
C GLY A 137 2.52 -17.78 4.62
N LYS A 138 2.77 -17.61 3.31
CA LYS A 138 4.08 -17.24 2.77
C LYS A 138 4.47 -15.82 3.20
N LEU A 139 3.54 -14.87 3.10
CA LEU A 139 3.77 -13.48 3.51
C LEU A 139 4.09 -13.39 5.02
N LEU A 140 3.32 -14.04 5.87
CA LEU A 140 3.57 -14.04 7.32
C LEU A 140 4.94 -14.62 7.70
N ASN A 141 5.43 -15.63 6.97
CA ASN A 141 6.79 -16.14 7.17
C ASN A 141 7.86 -15.12 6.74
N THR A 142 7.62 -14.38 5.65
CA THR A 142 8.51 -13.31 5.22
C THR A 142 8.54 -12.17 6.24
N VAL A 143 7.37 -11.74 6.74
CA VAL A 143 7.26 -10.72 7.80
C VAL A 143 8.09 -11.13 9.04
N LYS A 144 7.94 -12.37 9.52
CA LYS A 144 8.76 -12.90 10.65
C LYS A 144 10.26 -12.86 10.36
N SER A 145 10.67 -13.11 9.13
CA SER A 145 12.09 -13.04 8.75
C SER A 145 12.59 -11.60 8.76
N VAL A 146 11.78 -10.66 8.25
CA VAL A 146 12.09 -9.23 8.27
C VAL A 146 12.17 -8.70 9.71
N GLN A 147 11.20 -9.05 10.55
CA GLN A 147 11.21 -8.70 11.98
C GLN A 147 12.50 -9.16 12.68
N LYS A 148 12.98 -10.33 12.34
CA LYS A 148 14.18 -10.91 12.97
C LYS A 148 15.48 -10.26 12.50
N ILE A 149 15.57 -9.81 11.25
CA ILE A 149 16.84 -9.46 10.60
C ILE A 149 16.95 -7.95 10.34
N HIS A 150 15.85 -7.31 9.91
CA HIS A 150 15.89 -5.96 9.35
C HIS A 150 15.08 -4.95 10.17
N ASN A 151 13.91 -5.34 10.71
CA ASN A 151 13.00 -4.41 11.38
C ASN A 151 12.24 -5.10 12.52
N ASP A 152 12.81 -5.09 13.70
CA ASP A 152 12.25 -5.71 14.91
C ASP A 152 10.98 -5.02 15.45
N ARG A 153 10.68 -3.81 14.94
CA ARG A 153 9.51 -3.03 15.33
C ARG A 153 8.31 -3.22 14.39
N LEU A 154 8.55 -3.84 13.22
CA LEU A 154 7.46 -4.08 12.26
C LEU A 154 6.34 -4.88 12.92
N ASP A 155 5.13 -4.35 12.91
CA ASP A 155 3.94 -5.04 13.43
C ASP A 155 2.93 -5.31 12.32
N ILE A 156 1.94 -6.16 12.60
CA ILE A 156 0.80 -6.38 11.69
C ILE A 156 -0.39 -5.60 12.24
N GLU A 157 -0.74 -4.51 11.56
CA GLU A 157 -1.89 -3.67 11.90
C GLU A 157 -3.20 -4.46 11.77
N GLY A 158 -3.30 -5.26 10.72
CA GLY A 158 -4.41 -6.16 10.55
C GLY A 158 -4.59 -6.71 9.14
N LEU A 159 -5.53 -7.67 9.06
CA LEU A 159 -5.98 -8.31 7.83
C LEU A 159 -7.26 -7.63 7.35
N LEU A 160 -7.22 -6.99 6.18
CA LEU A 160 -8.37 -6.30 5.60
C LEU A 160 -9.05 -7.18 4.54
N LEU A 161 -10.24 -7.67 4.84
CA LEU A 161 -11.04 -8.45 3.89
C LEU A 161 -11.58 -7.53 2.79
N THR A 162 -11.30 -7.89 1.54
CA THR A 162 -11.66 -7.09 0.36
C THR A 162 -12.38 -7.93 -0.69
N MET A 163 -13.00 -7.27 -1.68
CA MET A 163 -13.72 -7.91 -2.79
C MET A 163 -14.83 -8.87 -2.29
N TYR A 164 -15.38 -8.61 -1.11
CA TYR A 164 -16.43 -9.43 -0.54
C TYR A 164 -17.74 -9.30 -1.31
N ASP A 165 -18.36 -10.43 -1.60
CA ASP A 165 -19.73 -10.51 -2.14
C ASP A 165 -20.56 -11.48 -1.30
N SER A 166 -21.51 -10.95 -0.54
CA SER A 166 -22.35 -11.71 0.38
C SER A 166 -23.21 -12.78 -0.31
N ARG A 167 -23.44 -12.65 -1.62
CA ARG A 167 -24.21 -13.62 -2.42
C ARG A 167 -23.40 -14.86 -2.77
N LEU A 168 -22.07 -14.80 -2.65
CA LEU A 168 -21.18 -15.90 -2.99
C LEU A 168 -20.85 -16.73 -1.76
N ARG A 169 -21.17 -18.03 -1.82
CA ARG A 169 -20.84 -18.98 -0.75
C ARG A 169 -19.34 -19.01 -0.46
N LEU A 170 -18.51 -18.94 -1.51
CA LEU A 170 -17.06 -18.95 -1.38
C LEU A 170 -16.56 -17.75 -0.59
N SER A 171 -17.06 -16.53 -0.86
CA SER A 171 -16.68 -15.33 -0.12
C SER A 171 -16.99 -15.46 1.37
N ASN A 172 -18.17 -15.99 1.71
CA ASN A 172 -18.54 -16.23 3.10
C ASN A 172 -17.63 -17.27 3.77
N GLN A 173 -17.28 -18.35 3.08
CA GLN A 173 -16.37 -19.38 3.61
C GLN A 173 -14.96 -18.80 3.88
N VAL A 174 -14.42 -17.97 2.97
CA VAL A 174 -13.11 -17.31 3.18
C VAL A 174 -13.15 -16.40 4.39
N VAL A 175 -14.21 -15.58 4.54
CA VAL A 175 -14.38 -14.73 5.72
C VAL A 175 -14.37 -15.55 7.02
N GLU A 176 -15.18 -16.61 7.07
CA GLU A 176 -15.25 -17.51 8.24
C GLU A 176 -13.87 -18.15 8.55
N GLU A 177 -13.15 -18.63 7.54
CA GLU A 177 -11.83 -19.23 7.73
C GLU A 177 -10.80 -18.22 8.23
N VAL A 178 -10.73 -17.01 7.65
CA VAL A 178 -9.81 -15.97 8.08
C VAL A 178 -10.14 -15.55 9.52
N GLN A 179 -11.41 -15.33 9.84
CA GLN A 179 -11.84 -14.98 11.20
C GLN A 179 -11.53 -16.09 12.22
N ASN A 180 -11.76 -17.35 11.88
CA ASN A 180 -11.48 -18.46 12.78
C ASN A 180 -9.98 -18.64 13.09
N HIS A 181 -9.09 -18.33 12.13
CA HIS A 181 -7.65 -18.51 12.30
C HIS A 181 -6.94 -17.26 12.82
N PHE A 182 -7.49 -16.07 12.57
CA PHE A 182 -6.82 -14.78 12.78
C PHE A 182 -7.74 -13.73 13.45
N ASN A 183 -8.74 -14.15 14.21
CA ASN A 183 -9.83 -13.30 14.72
C ASN A 183 -9.36 -11.92 15.24
N ASP A 184 -8.34 -11.90 16.08
CA ASP A 184 -7.84 -10.68 16.73
C ASP A 184 -7.05 -9.76 15.76
N MET A 185 -6.70 -10.27 14.57
CA MET A 185 -5.96 -9.54 13.56
C MET A 185 -6.84 -9.05 12.40
N VAL A 186 -8.11 -9.45 12.34
CA VAL A 186 -9.01 -9.11 11.24
C VAL A 186 -9.73 -7.81 11.54
N PHE A 187 -9.61 -6.84 10.63
CA PHE A 187 -10.41 -5.62 10.74
C PHE A 187 -11.91 -5.93 10.73
N LYS A 188 -12.69 -5.21 11.53
CA LYS A 188 -14.16 -5.33 11.54
C LYS A 188 -14.77 -4.90 10.21
N THR A 189 -14.14 -3.93 9.57
CA THR A 189 -14.54 -3.42 8.26
C THR A 189 -14.21 -4.44 7.18
N ILE A 190 -15.18 -4.74 6.31
CA ILE A 190 -15.01 -5.59 5.13
C ILE A 190 -15.33 -4.76 3.90
N ILE A 191 -14.38 -4.68 2.96
CA ILE A 191 -14.56 -3.95 1.71
C ILE A 191 -15.31 -4.81 0.71
N GLN A 192 -16.51 -4.38 0.36
CA GLN A 192 -17.36 -5.10 -0.60
C GLN A 192 -16.84 -4.94 -2.03
N ARG A 193 -17.11 -5.95 -2.87
CA ARG A 193 -16.89 -5.85 -4.31
C ARG A 193 -17.76 -4.72 -4.87
N ASN A 194 -17.12 -3.75 -5.52
CA ASN A 194 -17.79 -2.62 -6.13
C ASN A 194 -17.17 -2.30 -7.49
N VAL A 195 -18.00 -2.23 -8.53
CA VAL A 195 -17.56 -1.93 -9.90
C VAL A 195 -16.90 -0.56 -9.98
N LYS A 196 -17.40 0.41 -9.23
CA LYS A 196 -16.86 1.78 -9.19
C LYS A 196 -15.42 1.85 -8.69
N LEU A 197 -15.01 0.96 -7.78
CA LEU A 197 -13.61 0.83 -7.36
C LEU A 197 -12.67 0.38 -8.50
N GLY A 198 -13.18 -0.42 -9.43
CA GLY A 198 -12.42 -0.83 -10.60
C GLY A 198 -12.42 0.23 -11.71
N GLU A 199 -13.45 1.06 -11.78
CA GLU A 199 -13.58 2.14 -12.78
C GLU A 199 -12.76 3.37 -12.41
N ALA A 200 -12.81 3.82 -11.16
CA ALA A 200 -12.19 5.07 -10.70
C ALA A 200 -10.71 5.23 -11.11
N PRO A 201 -9.83 4.22 -10.97
CA PRO A 201 -8.43 4.34 -11.38
C PRO A 201 -8.25 4.59 -12.88
N SER A 202 -9.18 4.13 -13.73
CA SER A 202 -9.10 4.37 -15.19
C SER A 202 -9.35 5.83 -15.57
N PHE A 203 -9.90 6.61 -14.64
CA PHE A 203 -10.08 8.06 -14.76
C PHE A 203 -9.00 8.86 -14.00
N GLY A 204 -8.05 8.17 -13.35
CA GLY A 204 -7.04 8.82 -12.52
C GLY A 204 -7.62 9.44 -11.25
N GLU A 205 -8.72 8.91 -10.75
CA GLU A 205 -9.43 9.44 -9.59
C GLU A 205 -9.59 8.38 -8.50
N SER A 206 -9.52 8.82 -7.25
CA SER A 206 -9.92 7.96 -6.14
C SER A 206 -11.43 7.72 -6.14
N ILE A 207 -11.88 6.66 -5.47
CA ILE A 207 -13.32 6.37 -5.37
C ILE A 207 -14.10 7.52 -4.70
N ILE A 208 -13.47 8.28 -3.80
CA ILE A 208 -14.11 9.41 -3.12
C ILE A 208 -14.40 10.53 -4.11
N ASN A 209 -13.46 10.80 -5.02
CA ASN A 209 -13.63 11.83 -6.05
C ASN A 209 -14.53 11.35 -7.19
N TYR A 210 -14.42 10.07 -7.57
CA TYR A 210 -15.16 9.49 -8.69
C TYR A 210 -16.65 9.26 -8.40
N ASP A 211 -16.99 8.74 -7.21
CA ASP A 211 -18.37 8.45 -6.83
C ASP A 211 -18.60 8.61 -5.32
N VAL A 212 -18.88 9.85 -4.92
CA VAL A 212 -19.18 10.25 -3.53
C VAL A 212 -20.36 9.46 -2.92
N SER A 213 -21.26 8.95 -3.77
CA SER A 213 -22.43 8.19 -3.33
C SER A 213 -22.18 6.68 -3.18
N SER A 214 -20.98 6.22 -3.49
CA SER A 214 -20.62 4.81 -3.41
C SER A 214 -20.72 4.32 -1.96
N CYS A 215 -21.28 3.10 -1.77
CA CYS A 215 -21.43 2.45 -0.45
C CYS A 215 -20.12 2.33 0.35
N LEU A 216 -18.97 2.52 -0.30
CA LEU A 216 -17.66 2.47 0.35
C LEU A 216 -17.39 3.65 1.29
N LEU A 217 -18.01 4.80 1.07
CA LEU A 217 -17.93 5.93 1.99
C LEU A 217 -18.61 5.62 3.34
N TYR A 218 -19.60 4.74 3.35
CA TYR A 218 -20.30 4.34 4.57
C TYR A 218 -19.62 3.18 5.32
N THR A 219 -18.66 2.49 4.67
CA THR A 219 -17.86 1.41 5.30
C THR A 219 -16.46 1.88 5.68
N SER A 220 -16.15 3.17 5.52
CA SER A 220 -14.84 3.76 5.81
C SER A 220 -14.54 3.97 7.31
N ASP A 221 -15.26 3.29 8.21
CA ASP A 221 -14.86 3.13 9.61
C ASP A 221 -13.45 2.50 9.74
N ALA A 222 -12.92 1.91 8.64
CA ALA A 222 -11.53 1.46 8.55
C ALA A 222 -10.51 2.58 8.83
N ALA A 223 -10.83 3.84 8.51
CA ALA A 223 -9.97 4.98 8.84
C ALA A 223 -9.98 5.32 10.34
N ASP A 224 -11.06 4.98 11.06
CA ASP A 224 -11.16 5.17 12.50
C ASP A 224 -10.50 4.03 13.29
N GLU A 225 -10.34 2.84 12.70
CA GLU A 225 -9.65 1.71 13.31
C GLU A 225 -8.11 1.87 13.29
N VAL A 226 -7.55 2.58 12.31
CA VAL A 226 -6.11 2.93 12.23
C VAL A 226 -5.72 4.01 13.27
N ARG A 227 -6.68 4.60 14.00
CA ARG A 227 -6.44 5.63 15.02
C ARG A 227 -6.17 5.10 16.43
N ARG A 228 -6.18 3.81 16.66
CA ARG A 228 -5.95 3.17 17.96
C ARG A 228 -4.61 2.50 18.06
#